data_617d0846277eeb2143f2d7d4eb0588da
#
_entry.id   617d0846277eeb2143f2d7d4eb0588da
#
_cell.length_a   1.000
_cell.length_b   1.000
_cell.length_c   1.000
_cell.angle_alpha   90.00
_cell.angle_beta   90.00
_cell.angle_gamma   90.00
#
_symmetry.space_group_name_H-M   'P 1'
#
loop_
_entity.id
_entity.type
_entity.pdbx_description
1 polymer ?
#
loop_
_entity_poly.entity_id
_entity_poly.type
_entity_poly.pdbx_seq_one_letter_code
_entity_poly.pdbx_strand_id
1 'polypeptide(L)'
;MMNRYSKNIVFGVLALCLMAVPMSAAKKQSKSEAAIQKKVEATLAKLTLEEKMDLLGEYKGGFSTYPIPRLGIPEMKMADASMGVRNYGKSTQYPASVVVASTWSRRMMAAMATSLAIDCKARGVDILLGPGVNIM
;
A
#
# COMPACT_ATOMS: atom_id res chain seq x y z
N MET A 1 44.59 31.62 17.71
CA MET A 1 44.95 30.34 18.41
C MET A 1 43.78 29.91 19.27
N MET A 2 42.99 28.96 18.80
CA MET A 2 41.84 28.42 19.56
C MET A 2 42.36 27.44 20.62
N ASN A 3 42.06 27.69 21.87
CA ASN A 3 42.57 26.96 23.04
C ASN A 3 42.12 25.48 22.97
N ARG A 4 42.99 24.54 23.32
CA ARG A 4 42.80 23.08 23.27
C ARG A 4 41.55 22.60 24.02
N TYR A 5 41.12 23.32 25.07
CA TYR A 5 39.89 23.05 25.80
C TYR A 5 38.61 23.37 25.03
N SER A 6 38.64 24.39 24.18
CA SER A 6 37.49 24.79 23.36
C SER A 6 37.15 23.72 22.29
N LYS A 7 38.16 23.04 21.74
CA LYS A 7 37.93 21.96 20.74
C LYS A 7 37.29 20.72 21.34
N ASN A 8 37.64 20.36 22.58
CA ASN A 8 37.09 19.19 23.25
C ASN A 8 35.64 19.42 23.68
N ILE A 9 35.26 20.64 24.04
CA ILE A 9 33.88 21.00 24.40
C ILE A 9 32.99 20.97 23.16
N VAL A 10 33.48 21.49 22.03
CA VAL A 10 32.71 21.46 20.76
C VAL A 10 32.50 20.03 20.23
N PHE A 11 33.52 19.18 20.34
CA PHE A 11 33.40 17.76 19.98
C PHE A 11 32.48 16.99 20.94
N GLY A 12 32.52 17.29 22.24
CA GLY A 12 31.63 16.68 23.23
C GLY A 12 30.17 17.04 23.02
N VAL A 13 29.85 18.28 22.71
CA VAL A 13 28.49 18.75 22.41
C VAL A 13 27.97 18.20 21.08
N LEU A 14 28.83 18.10 20.07
CA LEU A 14 28.45 17.50 18.78
C LEU A 14 28.19 16.00 18.89
N ALA A 15 28.95 15.28 19.72
CA ALA A 15 28.73 13.85 19.98
C ALA A 15 27.44 13.59 20.78
N LEU A 16 27.09 14.49 21.71
CA LEU A 16 25.84 14.37 22.49
C LEU A 16 24.59 14.66 21.64
N CYS A 17 24.68 15.55 20.67
CA CYS A 17 23.56 15.83 19.74
C CYS A 17 23.28 14.70 18.76
N LEU A 18 24.25 13.84 18.45
CA LEU A 18 24.08 12.68 17.56
C LEU A 18 23.40 11.47 18.24
N MET A 19 23.32 11.45 19.57
CA MET A 19 22.67 10.36 20.32
C MET A 19 21.18 10.60 20.61
N ALA A 20 20.64 11.75 20.26
CA ALA A 20 19.22 12.07 20.41
C ALA A 20 18.47 11.89 19.08
N VAL A 21 18.62 10.73 18.43
CA VAL A 21 17.63 10.29 17.46
C VAL A 21 16.44 9.78 18.26
N PRO A 22 15.27 10.44 18.25
CA PRO A 22 14.11 9.88 18.89
C PRO A 22 13.68 8.65 18.08
N MET A 23 14.12 7.48 18.52
CA MET A 23 13.65 6.19 18.05
C MET A 23 12.27 5.94 18.67
N SER A 24 11.29 6.70 18.23
CA SER A 24 9.89 6.43 18.54
C SER A 24 8.98 7.10 17.54
N ALA A 25 8.99 6.58 16.31
CA ALA A 25 7.84 6.70 15.45
C ALA A 25 6.95 5.45 15.64
N ALA A 26 6.60 5.13 16.86
CA ALA A 26 5.42 4.33 17.14
C ALA A 26 4.23 5.18 16.68
N LYS A 27 3.83 5.01 15.42
CA LYS A 27 2.70 5.70 14.81
C LYS A 27 1.49 5.45 15.70
N LYS A 28 1.06 6.48 16.43
CA LYS A 28 -0.11 6.39 17.31
C LYS A 28 -1.29 5.96 16.43
N GLN A 29 -1.71 4.70 16.58
CA GLN A 29 -2.79 4.14 15.79
C GLN A 29 -4.04 5.01 15.99
N SER A 30 -4.65 5.45 14.90
CA SER A 30 -5.85 6.26 14.99
C SER A 30 -6.99 5.44 15.62
N LYS A 31 -7.96 6.11 16.28
CA LYS A 31 -9.14 5.42 16.83
C LYS A 31 -9.88 4.62 15.75
N SER A 32 -9.85 5.09 14.52
CA SER A 32 -10.44 4.42 13.35
C SER A 32 -9.68 3.12 13.03
N GLU A 33 -8.35 3.14 13.01
CA GLU A 33 -7.52 1.94 12.77
C GLU A 33 -7.71 0.89 13.85
N ALA A 34 -7.77 1.28 15.13
CA ALA A 34 -8.03 0.36 16.24
C ALA A 34 -9.42 -0.32 16.12
N ALA A 35 -10.43 0.43 15.69
CA ALA A 35 -11.77 -0.12 15.47
C ALA A 35 -11.80 -1.10 14.28
N ILE A 36 -11.08 -0.80 13.20
CA ILE A 36 -10.91 -1.71 12.06
C ILE A 36 -10.18 -2.98 12.49
N GLN A 37 -9.07 -2.85 13.20
CA GLN A 37 -8.28 -4.00 13.67
C GLN A 37 -9.13 -4.94 14.55
N LYS A 38 -9.91 -4.38 15.47
CA LYS A 38 -10.83 -5.16 16.31
C LYS A 38 -11.85 -5.95 15.48
N LYS A 39 -12.40 -5.36 14.40
CA LYS A 39 -13.31 -6.07 13.49
C LYS A 39 -12.59 -7.18 12.73
N VAL A 40 -11.38 -6.93 12.25
CA VAL A 40 -10.55 -7.92 11.55
C VAL A 40 -10.29 -9.13 12.46
N GLU A 41 -9.83 -8.92 13.69
CA GLU A 41 -9.56 -9.98 14.65
C GLU A 41 -10.81 -10.78 15.00
N ALA A 42 -11.92 -10.09 15.22
CA ALA A 42 -13.22 -10.74 15.50
C ALA A 42 -13.72 -11.58 14.32
N THR A 43 -13.40 -11.20 13.08
CA THR A 43 -13.74 -11.97 11.89
C THR A 43 -12.79 -13.15 11.71
N LEU A 44 -11.50 -12.95 11.89
CA LEU A 44 -10.48 -14.00 11.83
C LEU A 44 -10.71 -15.12 12.84
N ALA A 45 -11.21 -14.80 14.04
CA ALA A 45 -11.54 -15.77 15.06
C ALA A 45 -12.71 -16.68 14.68
N LYS A 46 -13.57 -16.25 13.76
CA LYS A 46 -14.72 -17.02 13.26
C LYS A 46 -14.41 -17.90 12.06
N LEU A 47 -13.28 -17.66 11.37
CA LEU A 47 -12.86 -18.42 10.21
C LEU A 47 -12.31 -19.78 10.61
N THR A 48 -12.71 -20.82 9.87
CA THR A 48 -12.07 -22.14 9.97
C THR A 48 -10.66 -22.10 9.36
N LEU A 49 -9.89 -23.15 9.62
CA LEU A 49 -8.56 -23.25 8.99
C LEU A 49 -8.65 -23.33 7.46
N GLU A 50 -9.61 -24.12 6.95
CA GLU A 50 -9.86 -24.27 5.51
C GLU A 50 -10.21 -22.93 4.87
N GLU A 51 -11.14 -22.18 5.47
CA GLU A 51 -11.50 -20.84 4.95
C GLU A 51 -10.32 -19.84 4.97
N LYS A 52 -9.45 -19.95 5.96
CA LYS A 52 -8.21 -19.13 5.99
C LYS A 52 -7.27 -19.52 4.86
N MET A 53 -7.16 -20.81 4.57
CA MET A 53 -6.34 -21.29 3.45
C MET A 53 -6.94 -20.91 2.11
N ASP A 54 -8.26 -20.98 1.96
CA ASP A 54 -8.96 -20.54 0.75
C ASP A 54 -8.73 -19.06 0.47
N LEU A 55 -8.73 -18.20 1.50
CA LEU A 55 -8.45 -16.77 1.34
C LEU A 55 -7.01 -16.48 0.89
N LEU A 56 -6.06 -17.39 1.13
CA LEU A 56 -4.69 -17.31 0.66
C LEU A 56 -4.48 -18.02 -0.68
N GLY A 57 -5.46 -18.82 -1.10
CA GLY A 57 -5.41 -19.60 -2.31
C GLY A 57 -5.84 -18.84 -3.56
N GLU A 58 -5.62 -19.47 -4.69
CA GLU A 58 -6.07 -18.97 -5.99
C GLU A 58 -7.57 -19.28 -6.18
N TYR A 59 -8.33 -18.28 -6.62
CA TYR A 59 -9.73 -18.42 -7.00
C TYR A 59 -9.97 -17.84 -8.39
N LYS A 60 -10.68 -18.57 -9.24
CA LYS A 60 -11.03 -18.16 -10.60
C LYS A 60 -9.82 -17.66 -11.42
N GLY A 61 -8.74 -18.40 -11.41
CA GLY A 61 -7.54 -18.06 -12.17
C GLY A 61 -6.69 -16.93 -11.56
N GLY A 62 -6.73 -16.76 -10.22
CA GLY A 62 -5.87 -15.85 -9.48
C GLY A 62 -6.30 -14.39 -9.45
N PHE A 63 -7.44 -14.06 -10.06
CA PHE A 63 -7.93 -12.67 -10.11
C PHE A 63 -9.17 -12.43 -9.24
N SER A 64 -9.40 -13.28 -8.26
CA SER A 64 -10.47 -13.10 -7.27
C SER A 64 -10.09 -13.75 -5.96
N THR A 65 -10.62 -13.21 -4.86
CA THR A 65 -10.53 -13.84 -3.55
C THR A 65 -11.70 -14.80 -3.34
N TYR A 66 -11.50 -15.84 -2.55
CA TYR A 66 -12.59 -16.71 -2.13
C TYR A 66 -13.63 -15.93 -1.32
N PRO A 67 -14.92 -16.01 -1.66
CA PRO A 67 -15.98 -15.46 -0.84
C PRO A 67 -16.26 -16.37 0.35
N ILE A 68 -16.64 -15.78 1.50
CA ILE A 68 -17.12 -16.53 2.68
C ILE A 68 -18.49 -15.99 3.07
N PRO A 69 -19.55 -16.44 2.40
CA PRO A 69 -20.90 -15.87 2.55
C PRO A 69 -21.43 -15.92 3.98
N ARG A 70 -21.12 -16.97 4.72
CA ARG A 70 -21.58 -17.12 6.13
C ARG A 70 -21.05 -16.02 7.06
N LEU A 71 -19.97 -15.37 6.69
CA LEU A 71 -19.36 -14.24 7.43
C LEU A 71 -19.56 -12.90 6.74
N GLY A 72 -20.28 -12.88 5.62
CA GLY A 72 -20.51 -11.68 4.83
C GLY A 72 -19.25 -11.16 4.12
N ILE A 73 -18.24 -12.02 3.89
CA ILE A 73 -17.04 -11.68 3.14
C ILE A 73 -17.33 -11.92 1.64
N PRO A 74 -17.37 -10.85 0.83
CA PRO A 74 -17.64 -10.99 -0.60
C PRO A 74 -16.42 -11.50 -1.37
N GLU A 75 -16.65 -11.96 -2.59
CA GLU A 75 -15.59 -12.08 -3.58
C GLU A 75 -15.07 -10.69 -3.91
N MET A 76 -13.77 -10.49 -3.85
CA MET A 76 -13.10 -9.27 -4.32
C MET A 76 -12.39 -9.56 -5.63
N LYS A 77 -12.70 -8.78 -6.67
CA LYS A 77 -12.10 -8.91 -8.00
C LYS A 77 -10.81 -8.12 -8.08
N MET A 78 -9.79 -8.77 -8.60
CA MET A 78 -8.47 -8.19 -8.83
C MET A 78 -8.22 -8.00 -10.32
N ALA A 79 -7.44 -7.00 -10.68
CA ALA A 79 -7.00 -6.82 -12.05
C ALA A 79 -5.55 -6.36 -12.11
N ASP A 80 -4.81 -6.88 -13.07
CA ASP A 80 -3.53 -6.33 -13.44
C ASP A 80 -3.70 -4.91 -13.98
N ALA A 81 -2.81 -4.02 -13.57
CA ALA A 81 -2.81 -2.70 -14.14
C ALA A 81 -1.61 -1.84 -13.76
N SER A 82 -0.61 -1.81 -14.56
CA SER A 82 0.34 -0.69 -14.58
C SER A 82 -0.02 0.33 -15.65
N MET A 83 -0.62 -0.11 -16.75
CA MET A 83 -0.95 0.71 -17.92
C MET A 83 -2.45 0.65 -18.28
N GLY A 84 -3.32 0.39 -17.31
CA GLY A 84 -4.76 0.25 -17.51
C GLY A 84 -5.30 -1.05 -16.93
N VAL A 85 -6.61 -1.12 -16.72
CA VAL A 85 -7.27 -2.33 -16.21
C VAL A 85 -7.25 -3.39 -17.29
N ARG A 86 -6.47 -4.44 -17.13
CA ARG A 86 -6.26 -5.46 -18.18
C ARG A 86 -7.37 -6.51 -18.25
N ASN A 87 -8.04 -6.75 -17.14
CA ASN A 87 -9.10 -7.75 -17.02
C ASN A 87 -10.49 -7.11 -17.18
N TYR A 88 -11.48 -7.93 -17.48
CA TYR A 88 -12.89 -7.55 -17.50
C TYR A 88 -13.27 -6.57 -18.61
N GLY A 89 -12.72 -6.77 -19.80
CA GLY A 89 -13.12 -6.06 -21.03
C GLY A 89 -12.16 -4.96 -21.50
N LYS A 90 -12.59 -4.19 -22.48
CA LYS A 90 -11.80 -3.10 -23.05
C LYS A 90 -11.59 -1.98 -22.04
N SER A 91 -10.40 -1.44 -21.97
CA SER A 91 -10.07 -0.32 -21.07
C SER A 91 -9.16 0.70 -21.76
N THR A 92 -9.06 1.86 -21.16
CA THR A 92 -8.07 2.87 -21.55
C THR A 92 -6.67 2.36 -21.26
N GLN A 93 -5.77 2.53 -22.23
CA GLN A 93 -4.34 2.29 -22.00
C GLN A 93 -3.68 3.58 -21.57
N TYR A 94 -3.03 3.54 -20.43
CA TYR A 94 -2.26 4.64 -19.86
C TYR A 94 -0.77 4.46 -20.13
N PRO A 95 0.03 5.54 -20.06
CA PRO A 95 1.48 5.43 -20.14
C PRO A 95 2.06 4.51 -19.07
N ALA A 96 3.19 3.87 -19.37
CA ALA A 96 3.92 3.07 -18.38
C ALA A 96 4.34 3.92 -17.16
N SER A 97 4.42 3.29 -15.98
CA SER A 97 4.75 3.99 -14.74
C SER A 97 6.07 4.76 -14.80
N VAL A 98 7.07 4.22 -15.50
CA VAL A 98 8.37 4.90 -15.70
C VAL A 98 8.23 6.19 -16.52
N VAL A 99 7.33 6.21 -17.52
CA VAL A 99 7.07 7.40 -18.34
C VAL A 99 6.39 8.49 -17.51
N VAL A 100 5.42 8.08 -16.66
CA VAL A 100 4.75 9.03 -15.77
C VAL A 100 5.72 9.55 -14.70
N ALA A 101 6.58 8.70 -14.15
CA ALA A 101 7.59 9.06 -13.18
C ALA A 101 8.61 10.07 -13.77
N SER A 102 9.00 9.91 -15.04
CA SER A 102 9.94 10.83 -15.71
C SER A 102 9.41 12.25 -15.88
N THR A 103 8.12 12.48 -15.68
CA THR A 103 7.53 13.83 -15.67
C THR A 103 7.86 14.63 -14.41
N TRP A 104 8.30 13.97 -13.32
CA TRP A 104 8.54 14.57 -12.00
C TRP A 104 7.33 15.33 -11.46
N SER A 105 6.14 15.06 -11.98
CA SER A 105 4.90 15.77 -11.66
C SER A 105 3.94 14.91 -10.83
N ARG A 106 3.85 15.21 -9.53
CA ARG A 106 2.86 14.60 -8.65
C ARG A 106 1.43 14.79 -9.14
N ARG A 107 1.14 15.94 -9.77
CA ARG A 107 -0.18 16.25 -10.34
C ARG A 107 -0.54 15.29 -11.48
N MET A 108 0.40 15.01 -12.37
CA MET A 108 0.19 14.07 -13.48
C MET A 108 -0.04 12.65 -12.96
N MET A 109 0.77 12.22 -11.99
CA MET A 109 0.59 10.91 -11.36
C MET A 109 -0.77 10.78 -10.68
N ALA A 110 -1.20 11.80 -9.94
CA ALA A 110 -2.51 11.79 -9.28
C ALA A 110 -3.67 11.77 -10.29
N ALA A 111 -3.57 12.53 -11.38
CA ALA A 111 -4.59 12.53 -12.42
C ALA A 111 -4.71 11.15 -13.10
N MET A 112 -3.59 10.53 -13.46
CA MET A 112 -3.58 9.17 -14.03
C MET A 112 -4.15 8.15 -13.06
N ALA A 113 -3.72 8.17 -11.80
CA ALA A 113 -4.22 7.24 -10.77
C ALA A 113 -5.72 7.39 -10.54
N THR A 114 -6.23 8.63 -10.56
CA THR A 114 -7.67 8.89 -10.43
C THR A 114 -8.46 8.33 -11.62
N SER A 115 -7.99 8.54 -12.85
CA SER A 115 -8.62 8.00 -14.05
C SER A 115 -8.62 6.47 -14.03
N LEU A 116 -7.50 5.86 -13.65
CA LEU A 116 -7.37 4.41 -13.52
C LEU A 116 -8.33 3.84 -12.46
N ALA A 117 -8.48 4.52 -11.32
CA ALA A 117 -9.41 4.13 -10.28
C ALA A 117 -10.88 4.22 -10.73
N ILE A 118 -11.23 5.20 -11.58
CA ILE A 118 -12.56 5.31 -12.19
C ILE A 118 -12.81 4.11 -13.12
N ASP A 119 -11.84 3.75 -13.94
CA ASP A 119 -11.93 2.59 -14.83
C ASP A 119 -12.08 1.28 -14.03
N CYS A 120 -11.37 1.12 -12.92
CA CYS A 120 -11.53 -0.02 -12.00
C CYS A 120 -12.97 -0.11 -11.48
N LYS A 121 -13.49 0.98 -10.95
CA LYS A 121 -14.85 1.03 -10.41
C LYS A 121 -15.91 0.72 -11.47
N ALA A 122 -15.75 1.25 -12.68
CA ALA A 122 -16.67 0.99 -13.79
C ALA A 122 -16.70 -0.49 -14.18
N ARG A 123 -15.65 -1.27 -13.87
CA ARG A 123 -15.54 -2.71 -14.16
C ARG A 123 -15.80 -3.59 -12.94
N GLY A 124 -16.11 -3.01 -11.79
CA GLY A 124 -16.27 -3.76 -10.54
C GLY A 124 -14.99 -4.42 -10.07
N VAL A 125 -13.84 -3.79 -10.31
CA VAL A 125 -12.54 -4.21 -9.78
C VAL A 125 -12.33 -3.56 -8.43
N ASP A 126 -12.08 -4.39 -7.42
CA ASP A 126 -11.92 -3.98 -6.03
C ASP A 126 -10.44 -3.73 -5.68
N ILE A 127 -9.55 -4.53 -6.26
CA ILE A 127 -8.10 -4.47 -6.01
C ILE A 127 -7.35 -4.35 -7.34
N LEU A 128 -6.57 -3.29 -7.45
CA LEU A 128 -5.67 -3.09 -8.57
C LEU A 128 -4.28 -3.61 -8.22
N LEU A 129 -3.77 -4.56 -9.01
CA LEU A 129 -2.42 -5.11 -8.86
C LEU A 129 -1.40 -4.20 -9.54
N GLY A 130 -1.06 -3.13 -8.88
CA GLY A 130 -0.17 -2.07 -9.37
C GLY A 130 0.05 -0.99 -8.32
N PRO A 131 0.87 0.04 -8.61
CA PRO A 131 1.65 0.21 -9.83
C PRO A 131 2.91 -0.65 -9.87
N GLY A 132 3.46 -0.90 -11.07
CA GLY A 132 4.80 -1.42 -11.20
C GLY A 132 5.82 -0.32 -10.85
N VAL A 133 6.64 -0.55 -9.84
CA VAL A 133 7.60 0.45 -9.32
C VAL A 133 9.07 0.05 -9.48
N ASN A 134 9.31 -1.10 -10.05
CA ASN A 134 10.65 -1.58 -10.39
C ASN A 134 11.26 -0.76 -11.52
N ILE A 135 12.56 -0.61 -11.49
CA ILE A 135 13.35 0.23 -12.42
C ILE A 135 14.00 -0.54 -13.57
N MET A 136 13.63 -1.79 -13.75
CA MET A 136 14.08 -2.60 -14.90
C MET A 136 13.05 -2.54 -16.02
#